data_e5322941e316bdc6514722d0f7d926fc
#
_entry.id   e5322941e316bdc6514722d0f7d926fc
#
_cell.length_a   1.000
_cell.length_b   1.000
_cell.length_c   1.000
_cell.angle_alpha   90.00
_cell.angle_beta   90.00
_cell.angle_gamma   90.00
#
_symmetry.space_group_name_H-M   'P 1'
#
loop_
_entity.id
_entity.type
_entity.pdbx_description
1 polymer ?
#
loop_
_entity_poly.entity_id
_entity_poly.type
_entity_poly.pdbx_seq_one_letter_code
_entity_poly.pdbx_strand_id
1 'polypeptide(L)'
;MNIDENDLKLKHPFTLICAGPTGSGKTILIAKILENYRLMFEPIPDKIIYCYSIWQESFLKMLNNNPNIEFIEGMVTTGQIDSSKKNLIILDDLMEENKDNEDLQNIFTKGSHHRNISLNFISQNLFIQGKKTRTISLNTHYMIIFKNPRDKAQFSQLARQMLPGKTQFLNECYVDATNSAHGYLFLDFKQQTPENLRVRTNIIPGDKYIVYIKK
;
A
#
# COMPACT_ATOMS: atom_id res chain seq x y z
N MET A 1 -11.00 -17.59 17.45
CA MET A 1 -10.10 -16.46 17.73
C MET A 1 -10.94 -15.21 17.51
N ASN A 2 -11.19 -14.42 18.55
CA ASN A 2 -11.86 -13.13 18.38
C ASN A 2 -10.80 -12.15 17.91
N ILE A 3 -10.91 -11.70 16.65
CA ILE A 3 -10.06 -10.65 16.08
C ILE A 3 -10.79 -9.33 16.33
N ASP A 4 -10.14 -8.37 16.96
CA ASP A 4 -10.67 -7.02 17.07
C ASP A 4 -10.62 -6.36 15.68
N GLU A 5 -11.74 -5.86 15.19
CA GLU A 5 -11.82 -5.17 13.90
C GLU A 5 -10.85 -3.98 13.84
N ASN A 6 -10.54 -3.36 14.98
CA ASN A 6 -9.55 -2.29 15.06
C ASN A 6 -8.12 -2.74 14.74
N ASP A 7 -7.78 -4.02 15.01
CA ASP A 7 -6.47 -4.58 14.66
C ASP A 7 -6.30 -4.78 13.15
N LEU A 8 -7.39 -4.75 12.41
CA LEU A 8 -7.39 -4.92 10.96
C LEU A 8 -7.25 -3.60 10.19
N LYS A 9 -7.44 -2.46 10.85
CA LYS A 9 -7.38 -1.14 10.23
C LYS A 9 -5.95 -0.70 9.90
N LEU A 10 -5.82 0.11 8.88
CA LEU A 10 -4.56 0.77 8.51
C LEU A 10 -4.32 1.94 9.45
N LYS A 11 -3.29 1.84 10.29
CA LYS A 11 -2.98 2.83 11.34
C LYS A 11 -2.16 3.98 10.79
N HIS A 12 -2.76 5.16 10.70
CA HIS A 12 -2.11 6.39 10.28
C HIS A 12 -1.12 6.92 11.37
N PRO A 13 0.03 7.52 11.03
CA PRO A 13 0.60 7.60 9.69
C PRO A 13 1.25 6.27 9.25
N PHE A 14 1.26 6.03 7.95
CA PHE A 14 1.86 4.82 7.39
C PHE A 14 2.44 5.05 6.00
N THR A 15 3.22 4.08 5.55
CA THR A 15 3.63 3.89 4.17
C THR A 15 3.15 2.53 3.69
N LEU A 16 2.48 2.48 2.54
CA LEU A 16 2.01 1.28 1.88
C LEU A 16 2.57 1.20 0.47
N ILE A 17 3.06 0.03 0.08
CA ILE A 17 3.43 -0.30 -1.29
C ILE A 17 2.41 -1.28 -1.85
N CYS A 18 1.79 -0.93 -2.99
CA CYS A 18 0.90 -1.80 -3.74
C CYS A 18 1.61 -2.19 -5.04
N ALA A 19 2.16 -3.41 -5.10
CA ALA A 19 3.04 -3.87 -6.17
C ALA A 19 2.42 -5.00 -7.00
N GLY A 20 2.65 -4.96 -8.32
CA GLY A 20 2.24 -6.01 -9.24
C GLY A 20 2.27 -5.54 -10.69
N PRO A 21 2.29 -6.45 -11.67
CA PRO A 21 2.35 -6.11 -13.08
C PRO A 21 1.12 -5.32 -13.53
N THR A 22 1.23 -4.69 -14.70
CA THR A 22 0.09 -4.02 -15.36
C THR A 22 -1.07 -5.01 -15.52
N GLY A 23 -2.30 -4.56 -15.26
CA GLY A 23 -3.50 -5.39 -15.34
C GLY A 23 -3.72 -6.33 -14.13
N SER A 24 -2.86 -6.30 -13.10
CA SER A 24 -3.03 -7.16 -11.92
C SER A 24 -4.20 -6.76 -11.02
N GLY A 25 -4.74 -5.53 -11.14
CA GLY A 25 -5.87 -5.03 -10.34
C GLY A 25 -5.49 -4.01 -9.26
N LYS A 26 -4.26 -3.48 -9.26
CA LYS A 26 -3.77 -2.50 -8.28
C LYS A 26 -4.72 -1.30 -8.11
N THR A 27 -4.97 -0.57 -9.20
CA THR A 27 -5.83 0.63 -9.19
C THR A 27 -7.25 0.30 -8.74
N ILE A 28 -7.80 -0.86 -9.14
CA ILE A 28 -9.13 -1.32 -8.72
C ILE A 28 -9.17 -1.58 -7.20
N LEU A 29 -8.13 -2.23 -6.66
CA LEU A 29 -8.06 -2.48 -5.22
C LEU A 29 -7.93 -1.18 -4.43
N ILE A 30 -7.10 -0.25 -4.90
CA ILE A 30 -6.96 1.08 -4.26
C ILE A 30 -8.28 1.85 -4.31
N ALA A 31 -9.02 1.78 -5.43
CA ALA A 31 -10.37 2.35 -5.51
C ALA A 31 -11.31 1.79 -4.43
N LYS A 32 -11.34 0.46 -4.26
CA LYS A 32 -12.15 -0.20 -3.22
C LYS A 32 -11.71 0.20 -1.80
N ILE A 33 -10.41 0.35 -1.55
CA ILE A 33 -9.88 0.85 -0.27
C ILE A 33 -10.38 2.27 -0.02
N LEU A 34 -10.35 3.14 -1.04
CA LEU A 34 -10.82 4.51 -0.94
C LEU A 34 -12.35 4.62 -0.79
N GLU A 35 -13.11 3.73 -1.41
CA GLU A 35 -14.56 3.62 -1.19
C GLU A 35 -14.91 3.26 0.27
N ASN A 36 -14.05 2.45 0.90
CA ASN A 36 -14.22 1.97 2.27
C ASN A 36 -13.32 2.70 3.30
N TYR A 37 -12.74 3.85 2.95
CA TYR A 37 -11.69 4.49 3.76
C TYR A 37 -12.11 4.76 5.21
N ARG A 38 -13.37 5.08 5.47
CA ARG A 38 -13.88 5.34 6.82
C ARG A 38 -13.86 4.11 7.73
N LEU A 39 -13.99 2.92 7.15
CA LEU A 39 -13.93 1.64 7.87
C LEU A 39 -12.50 1.11 7.99
N MET A 40 -11.65 1.41 7.00
CA MET A 40 -10.32 0.82 6.86
C MET A 40 -9.18 1.61 7.51
N PHE A 41 -9.37 2.91 7.76
CA PHE A 41 -8.28 3.76 8.30
C PHE A 41 -8.57 4.22 9.73
N GLU A 42 -7.50 4.30 10.53
CA GLU A 42 -7.55 4.83 11.89
C GLU A 42 -6.28 5.64 12.21
N PRO A 43 -6.45 6.92 12.60
CA PRO A 43 -7.65 7.73 12.39
C PRO A 43 -8.00 7.91 10.91
N ILE A 44 -9.25 8.28 10.63
CA ILE A 44 -9.73 8.55 9.27
C ILE A 44 -8.96 9.74 8.68
N PRO A 45 -8.48 9.67 7.42
CA PRO A 45 -7.85 10.80 6.75
C PRO A 45 -8.82 11.97 6.57
N ASP A 46 -8.34 13.18 6.82
CA ASP A 46 -9.10 14.41 6.61
C ASP A 46 -9.05 14.86 5.13
N LYS A 47 -7.95 14.53 4.44
CA LYS A 47 -7.72 14.85 3.02
C LYS A 47 -7.11 13.66 2.30
N ILE A 48 -7.59 13.40 1.08
CA ILE A 48 -7.08 12.37 0.18
C ILE A 48 -6.59 13.03 -1.10
N ILE A 49 -5.33 12.83 -1.45
CA ILE A 49 -4.70 13.35 -2.66
C ILE A 49 -4.27 12.17 -3.52
N TYR A 50 -4.74 12.11 -4.76
CA TYR A 50 -4.38 11.08 -5.73
C TYR A 50 -3.52 11.69 -6.84
N CYS A 51 -2.23 11.39 -6.83
CA CYS A 51 -1.26 11.83 -7.83
C CYS A 51 -1.13 10.78 -8.92
N TYR A 52 -1.25 11.18 -10.19
CA TYR A 52 -1.23 10.30 -11.35
C TYR A 52 -0.36 10.87 -12.48
N SER A 53 0.15 10.00 -13.36
CA SER A 53 0.86 10.41 -14.57
C SER A 53 -0.07 10.54 -15.78
N ILE A 54 -1.04 9.63 -15.91
CA ILE A 54 -2.00 9.60 -17.03
C ILE A 54 -3.41 9.42 -16.47
N TRP A 55 -4.33 10.30 -16.90
CA TRP A 55 -5.74 10.22 -16.52
C TRP A 55 -6.40 8.91 -16.98
N GLN A 56 -7.17 8.28 -16.10
CA GLN A 56 -7.92 7.06 -16.37
C GLN A 56 -9.41 7.28 -16.11
N GLU A 57 -10.27 6.66 -16.92
CA GLU A 57 -11.75 6.75 -16.73
C GLU A 57 -12.21 6.20 -15.37
N SER A 58 -11.46 5.27 -14.80
CA SER A 58 -11.71 4.74 -13.45
C SER A 58 -11.70 5.81 -12.36
N PHE A 59 -10.97 6.92 -12.57
CA PHE A 59 -10.89 8.04 -11.61
C PHE A 59 -12.21 8.80 -11.51
N LEU A 60 -13.01 8.86 -12.58
CA LEU A 60 -14.36 9.43 -12.53
C LEU A 60 -15.27 8.65 -11.56
N LYS A 61 -15.16 7.33 -11.54
CA LYS A 61 -15.90 6.50 -10.58
C LYS A 61 -15.45 6.75 -9.15
N MET A 62 -14.13 6.90 -8.93
CA MET A 62 -13.59 7.23 -7.61
C MET A 62 -14.10 8.60 -7.12
N LEU A 63 -14.13 9.62 -7.98
CA LEU A 63 -14.66 10.95 -7.66
C LEU A 63 -16.15 10.90 -7.30
N ASN A 64 -16.95 10.16 -8.07
CA ASN A 64 -18.38 10.03 -7.81
C ASN A 64 -18.66 9.34 -6.47
N ASN A 65 -17.86 8.33 -6.11
CA ASN A 65 -18.02 7.57 -4.87
C ASN A 65 -17.40 8.29 -3.66
N ASN A 66 -16.40 9.15 -3.89
CA ASN A 66 -15.71 9.88 -2.83
C ASN A 66 -15.27 11.27 -3.31
N PRO A 67 -16.15 12.30 -3.19
CA PRO A 67 -15.86 13.66 -3.66
C PRO A 67 -14.74 14.36 -2.89
N ASN A 68 -14.26 13.79 -1.78
CA ASN A 68 -13.15 14.35 -1.01
C ASN A 68 -11.75 14.01 -1.58
N ILE A 69 -11.68 13.27 -2.70
CA ILE A 69 -10.42 12.97 -3.36
C ILE A 69 -10.04 14.13 -4.26
N GLU A 70 -8.87 14.71 -4.03
CA GLU A 70 -8.24 15.68 -4.93
C GLU A 70 -7.29 14.93 -5.88
N PHE A 71 -7.55 15.02 -7.19
CA PHE A 71 -6.69 14.44 -8.22
C PHE A 71 -5.69 15.47 -8.71
N ILE A 72 -4.39 15.11 -8.73
CA ILE A 72 -3.29 15.98 -9.17
C ILE A 72 -2.48 15.23 -10.24
N GLU A 73 -2.31 15.86 -11.40
CA GLU A 73 -1.38 15.37 -12.41
C GLU A 73 0.07 15.64 -11.97
N GLY A 74 0.90 14.61 -11.98
CA GLY A 74 2.27 14.69 -11.46
C GLY A 74 2.34 14.57 -9.93
N MET A 75 3.44 15.06 -9.37
CA MET A 75 3.75 14.97 -7.93
C MET A 75 3.19 16.16 -7.16
N VAL A 76 2.58 15.89 -6.02
CA VAL A 76 2.27 16.91 -5.02
C VAL A 76 3.56 17.48 -4.41
N THR A 77 3.62 18.80 -4.26
CA THR A 77 4.73 19.47 -3.57
C THR A 77 4.46 19.60 -2.07
N THR A 78 5.52 19.75 -1.28
CA THR A 78 5.40 19.92 0.18
C THR A 78 4.57 21.14 0.58
N GLY A 79 4.55 22.19 -0.25
CA GLY A 79 3.76 23.41 -0.02
C GLY A 79 2.25 23.24 -0.23
N GLN A 80 1.83 22.20 -0.96
CA GLN A 80 0.42 21.89 -1.22
C GLN A 80 -0.22 21.01 -0.12
N ILE A 81 0.60 20.52 0.82
CA ILE A 81 0.17 19.62 1.88
C ILE A 81 -0.08 20.41 3.16
N ASP A 82 -1.32 20.43 3.61
CA ASP A 82 -1.69 21.01 4.90
C ASP A 82 -1.29 20.05 6.05
N SER A 83 -0.22 20.36 6.73
CA SER A 83 0.31 19.53 7.83
C SER A 83 -0.57 19.50 9.08
N SER A 84 -1.58 20.37 9.18
CA SER A 84 -2.56 20.34 10.27
C SER A 84 -3.61 19.22 10.08
N LYS A 85 -3.71 18.67 8.86
CA LYS A 85 -4.65 17.62 8.49
C LYS A 85 -3.97 16.27 8.40
N LYS A 86 -4.74 15.20 8.64
CA LYS A 86 -4.32 13.84 8.33
C LYS A 86 -4.47 13.60 6.84
N ASN A 87 -3.34 13.56 6.12
CA ASN A 87 -3.31 13.43 4.69
C ASN A 87 -3.06 11.97 4.28
N LEU A 88 -3.83 11.47 3.32
CA LEU A 88 -3.55 10.25 2.58
C LEU A 88 -3.14 10.63 1.16
N ILE A 89 -1.92 10.32 0.78
CA ILE A 89 -1.39 10.61 -0.55
C ILE A 89 -1.17 9.31 -1.30
N ILE A 90 -1.77 9.18 -2.47
CA ILE A 90 -1.59 8.06 -3.39
C ILE A 90 -0.69 8.52 -4.53
N LEU A 91 0.35 7.77 -4.84
CA LEU A 91 1.27 8.00 -5.95
C LEU A 91 1.14 6.84 -6.94
N ASP A 92 0.49 7.07 -8.09
CA ASP A 92 0.20 6.06 -9.09
C ASP A 92 1.21 6.11 -10.23
N ASP A 93 2.10 5.10 -10.26
CA ASP A 93 3.20 4.90 -11.23
C ASP A 93 4.18 6.10 -11.38
N LEU A 94 4.23 7.00 -10.39
CA LEU A 94 5.06 8.21 -10.42
C LEU A 94 6.49 8.01 -9.88
N MET A 95 6.81 6.82 -9.35
CA MET A 95 8.06 6.58 -8.63
C MET A 95 9.28 6.50 -9.54
N GLU A 96 9.15 5.91 -10.73
CA GLU A 96 10.30 5.72 -11.63
C GLU A 96 10.76 7.04 -12.26
N GLU A 97 9.82 7.93 -12.56
CA GLU A 97 10.10 9.25 -13.12
C GLU A 97 10.65 10.23 -12.07
N ASN A 98 10.30 10.02 -10.79
CA ASN A 98 10.59 10.95 -9.70
C ASN A 98 11.56 10.40 -8.65
N LYS A 99 12.31 9.33 -8.96
CA LYS A 99 13.22 8.67 -8.00
C LYS A 99 14.31 9.59 -7.39
N ASP A 100 14.66 10.67 -8.06
CA ASP A 100 15.63 11.68 -7.60
C ASP A 100 14.97 12.97 -7.11
N ASN A 101 13.63 13.04 -7.05
CA ASN A 101 12.89 14.21 -6.60
C ASN A 101 13.06 14.40 -5.09
N GLU A 102 13.54 15.59 -4.69
CA GLU A 102 13.78 15.95 -3.28
C GLU A 102 12.46 16.05 -2.50
N ASP A 103 11.37 16.50 -3.11
CA ASP A 103 10.06 16.57 -2.46
C ASP A 103 9.56 15.18 -2.10
N LEU A 104 9.71 14.20 -2.99
CA LEU A 104 9.37 12.81 -2.69
C LEU A 104 10.13 12.30 -1.47
N GLN A 105 11.43 12.58 -1.38
CA GLN A 105 12.24 12.18 -0.23
C GLN A 105 11.83 12.90 1.05
N ASN A 106 11.58 14.20 0.98
CA ASN A 106 11.15 15.00 2.12
C ASN A 106 9.78 14.56 2.63
N ILE A 107 8.83 14.26 1.73
CA ILE A 107 7.53 13.70 2.08
C ILE A 107 7.71 12.33 2.75
N PHE A 108 8.63 11.51 2.23
CA PHE A 108 8.85 10.16 2.70
C PHE A 108 9.58 10.08 4.05
N THR A 109 10.69 10.81 4.20
CA THR A 109 11.56 10.71 5.38
C THR A 109 11.10 11.61 6.53
N LYS A 110 10.62 12.81 6.21
CA LYS A 110 10.18 13.81 7.19
C LYS A 110 8.66 13.89 7.30
N GLY A 111 7.94 13.51 6.23
CA GLY A 111 6.49 13.70 6.14
C GLY A 111 5.69 12.68 6.93
N SER A 112 6.09 11.41 6.92
CA SER A 112 5.33 10.35 7.57
C SER A 112 5.23 10.52 9.11
N HIS A 113 6.30 11.02 9.76
CA HIS A 113 6.29 11.20 11.22
C HIS A 113 5.98 12.63 11.68
N HIS A 114 6.36 13.64 10.89
CA HIS A 114 6.27 15.05 11.31
C HIS A 114 5.14 15.84 10.65
N ARG A 115 4.46 15.30 9.63
CA ARG A 115 3.48 16.04 8.83
C ARG A 115 2.12 15.36 8.70
N ASN A 116 1.78 14.38 9.53
CA ASN A 116 0.49 13.67 9.46
C ASN A 116 0.19 13.14 8.04
N ILE A 117 1.15 12.43 7.41
CA ILE A 117 1.02 11.94 6.05
C ILE A 117 1.07 10.41 6.06
N SER A 118 0.06 9.77 5.47
CA SER A 118 0.11 8.39 4.99
C SER A 118 0.38 8.38 3.49
N LEU A 119 1.28 7.51 3.04
CA LEU A 119 1.66 7.38 1.64
C LEU A 119 1.29 6.00 1.11
N ASN A 120 0.69 5.97 -0.06
CA ASN A 120 0.42 4.73 -0.79
C ASN A 120 1.10 4.81 -2.16
N PHE A 121 2.03 3.92 -2.41
CA PHE A 121 2.74 3.79 -3.68
C PHE A 121 2.15 2.65 -4.50
N ILE A 122 1.65 2.95 -5.68
CA ILE A 122 1.29 1.97 -6.68
C ILE A 122 2.49 1.78 -7.61
N SER A 123 3.03 0.58 -7.69
CA SER A 123 4.22 0.26 -8.48
C SER A 123 4.04 -1.01 -9.28
N GLN A 124 4.70 -1.09 -10.44
CA GLN A 124 4.75 -2.31 -11.23
C GLN A 124 5.74 -3.33 -10.65
N ASN A 125 6.75 -2.85 -9.93
CA ASN A 125 7.81 -3.65 -9.35
C ASN A 125 7.76 -3.66 -7.82
N LEU A 126 8.01 -4.82 -7.22
CA LEU A 126 8.08 -4.96 -5.77
C LEU A 126 9.31 -4.25 -5.19
N PHE A 127 10.43 -4.31 -5.91
CA PHE A 127 11.65 -3.59 -5.58
C PHE A 127 11.79 -2.37 -6.47
N ILE A 128 11.59 -1.22 -5.90
CA ILE A 128 11.81 0.04 -6.59
C ILE A 128 13.32 0.26 -6.68
N GLN A 129 13.87 0.36 -7.89
CA GLN A 129 15.31 0.50 -8.11
C GLN A 129 15.81 1.90 -7.73
N GLY A 130 16.96 1.97 -7.05
CA GLY A 130 17.63 3.21 -6.65
C GLY A 130 18.07 3.19 -5.19
N LYS A 131 19.15 3.93 -4.86
CA LYS A 131 19.67 4.00 -3.49
C LYS A 131 18.64 4.59 -2.52
N LYS A 132 17.87 5.57 -2.97
CA LYS A 132 16.87 6.32 -2.20
C LYS A 132 15.58 5.50 -2.00
N THR A 133 15.20 4.73 -2.99
CA THR A 133 14.01 3.87 -2.97
C THR A 133 14.19 2.62 -2.11
N ARG A 134 15.42 2.17 -1.88
CA ARG A 134 15.71 1.12 -0.90
C ARG A 134 15.29 1.54 0.52
N THR A 135 15.54 2.79 0.89
CA THR A 135 15.11 3.35 2.19
C THR A 135 13.59 3.32 2.30
N ILE A 136 12.87 3.56 1.21
CA ILE A 136 11.41 3.48 1.13
C ILE A 136 10.93 2.06 1.45
N SER A 137 11.48 1.05 0.78
CA SER A 137 11.10 -0.35 1.01
C SER A 137 11.37 -0.81 2.44
N LEU A 138 12.49 -0.37 3.04
CA LEU A 138 12.87 -0.74 4.40
C LEU A 138 12.00 -0.07 5.49
N ASN A 139 11.39 1.07 5.18
CA ASN A 139 10.51 1.81 6.10
C ASN A 139 9.03 1.65 5.77
N THR A 140 8.68 0.71 4.91
CA THR A 140 7.29 0.43 4.53
C THR A 140 6.57 -0.28 5.68
N HIS A 141 5.38 0.23 6.02
CA HIS A 141 4.54 -0.33 7.08
C HIS A 141 3.59 -1.42 6.56
N TYR A 142 3.15 -1.30 5.32
CA TYR A 142 2.22 -2.26 4.68
C TYR A 142 2.65 -2.56 3.26
N MET A 143 2.48 -3.82 2.83
CA MET A 143 2.64 -4.20 1.43
C MET A 143 1.43 -4.97 0.93
N ILE A 144 0.98 -4.63 -0.27
CA ILE A 144 0.01 -5.39 -1.06
C ILE A 144 0.75 -5.92 -2.28
N ILE A 145 0.76 -7.24 -2.44
CA ILE A 145 1.57 -7.90 -3.47
C ILE A 145 0.67 -8.77 -4.33
N PHE A 146 0.51 -8.36 -5.59
CA PHE A 146 -0.22 -9.13 -6.60
C PHE A 146 0.66 -10.19 -7.23
N LYS A 147 0.02 -11.18 -7.88
CA LYS A 147 0.71 -12.22 -8.65
C LYS A 147 1.58 -11.61 -9.74
N ASN A 148 2.86 -11.99 -9.77
CA ASN A 148 3.75 -11.70 -10.87
C ASN A 148 4.20 -13.02 -11.55
N PRO A 149 3.55 -13.45 -12.65
CA PRO A 149 3.92 -14.68 -13.34
C PRO A 149 5.31 -14.65 -13.96
N ARG A 150 5.83 -13.45 -14.27
CA ARG A 150 7.12 -13.27 -14.96
C ARG A 150 8.31 -13.31 -14.01
N ASP A 151 8.11 -12.91 -12.74
CA ASP A 151 9.19 -12.83 -11.76
C ASP A 151 8.73 -13.29 -10.38
N LYS A 152 8.80 -14.62 -10.19
CA LYS A 152 8.51 -15.25 -8.89
C LYS A 152 9.65 -15.07 -7.88
N ALA A 153 10.86 -14.73 -8.36
CA ALA A 153 12.03 -14.58 -7.52
C ALA A 153 11.94 -13.33 -6.62
N GLN A 154 11.30 -12.27 -7.09
CA GLN A 154 11.13 -11.04 -6.31
C GLN A 154 10.43 -11.31 -4.96
N PHE A 155 9.33 -12.03 -4.96
CA PHE A 155 8.63 -12.36 -3.72
C PHE A 155 9.48 -13.25 -2.79
N SER A 156 10.12 -14.28 -3.34
CA SER A 156 10.98 -15.17 -2.54
C SER A 156 12.17 -14.42 -1.93
N GLN A 157 12.72 -13.42 -2.62
CA GLN A 157 13.76 -12.56 -2.08
C GLN A 157 13.24 -11.69 -0.93
N LEU A 158 12.06 -11.07 -1.08
CA LEU A 158 11.40 -10.33 -0.02
C LEU A 158 11.14 -11.22 1.20
N ALA A 159 10.58 -12.41 0.98
CA ALA A 159 10.26 -13.36 2.05
C ALA A 159 11.50 -13.77 2.87
N ARG A 160 12.67 -13.93 2.22
CA ARG A 160 13.95 -14.19 2.92
C ARG A 160 14.41 -13.02 3.76
N GLN A 161 14.20 -11.79 3.29
CA GLN A 161 14.58 -10.58 4.02
C GLN A 161 13.67 -10.33 5.22
N MET A 162 12.37 -10.56 5.05
CA MET A 162 11.36 -10.26 6.08
C MET A 162 11.33 -11.26 7.22
N LEU A 163 11.35 -12.55 6.91
CA LEU A 163 11.24 -13.63 7.88
C LEU A 163 12.28 -14.72 7.57
N PRO A 164 13.55 -14.49 7.92
CA PRO A 164 14.57 -15.54 7.82
C PRO A 164 14.10 -16.80 8.58
N GLY A 165 14.15 -17.94 7.93
CA GLY A 165 13.66 -19.22 8.50
C GLY A 165 12.15 -19.49 8.37
N LYS A 166 11.35 -18.56 7.85
CA LYS A 166 9.91 -18.76 7.54
C LYS A 166 9.59 -18.49 6.05
N THR A 167 10.59 -18.48 5.19
CA THR A 167 10.45 -18.17 3.76
C THR A 167 9.47 -19.09 3.04
N GLN A 168 9.49 -20.38 3.36
CA GLN A 168 8.58 -21.36 2.76
C GLN A 168 7.12 -21.01 3.10
N PHE A 169 6.82 -20.76 4.38
CA PHE A 169 5.49 -20.36 4.82
C PHE A 169 4.97 -19.13 4.05
N LEU A 170 5.79 -18.09 3.92
CA LEU A 170 5.38 -16.89 3.16
C LEU A 170 5.15 -17.18 1.67
N ASN A 171 5.97 -18.02 1.04
CA ASN A 171 5.77 -18.44 -0.34
C ASN A 171 4.46 -19.21 -0.52
N GLU A 172 4.10 -20.09 0.40
CA GLU A 172 2.83 -20.82 0.40
C GLU A 172 1.65 -19.84 0.55
N CYS A 173 1.72 -18.91 1.51
CA CYS A 173 0.71 -17.86 1.67
C CYS A 173 0.54 -17.02 0.39
N TYR A 174 1.65 -16.64 -0.26
CA TYR A 174 1.60 -15.86 -1.50
C TYR A 174 0.94 -16.64 -2.64
N VAL A 175 1.28 -17.90 -2.81
CA VAL A 175 0.68 -18.76 -3.83
C VAL A 175 -0.82 -18.91 -3.59
N ASP A 176 -1.25 -19.16 -2.36
CA ASP A 176 -2.67 -19.28 -2.01
C ASP A 176 -3.42 -17.97 -2.20
N ALA A 177 -2.93 -16.87 -1.64
CA ALA A 177 -3.55 -15.54 -1.72
C ALA A 177 -3.69 -15.02 -3.16
N THR A 178 -2.78 -15.44 -4.06
CA THR A 178 -2.75 -15.01 -5.45
C THR A 178 -3.24 -16.09 -6.43
N ASN A 179 -3.89 -17.14 -5.95
CA ASN A 179 -4.39 -18.22 -6.80
C ASN A 179 -5.56 -17.79 -7.68
N SER A 180 -6.44 -16.93 -7.15
CA SER A 180 -7.54 -16.34 -7.94
C SER A 180 -7.08 -15.17 -8.81
N ALA A 181 -7.86 -14.85 -9.83
CA ALA A 181 -7.65 -13.64 -10.64
C ALA A 181 -7.71 -12.40 -9.72
N HIS A 182 -6.71 -11.51 -9.87
CA HIS A 182 -6.56 -10.30 -9.05
C HIS A 182 -6.39 -10.54 -7.54
N GLY A 183 -6.07 -11.78 -7.13
CA GLY A 183 -5.72 -12.11 -5.77
C GLY A 183 -4.40 -11.43 -5.35
N TYR A 184 -4.29 -11.10 -4.07
CA TYR A 184 -3.14 -10.40 -3.53
C TYR A 184 -2.81 -10.86 -2.11
N LEU A 185 -1.56 -10.78 -1.72
CA LEU A 185 -1.11 -10.93 -0.35
C LEU A 185 -0.95 -9.56 0.30
N PHE A 186 -1.48 -9.39 1.50
CA PHE A 186 -1.28 -8.22 2.34
C PHE A 186 -0.32 -8.56 3.50
N LEU A 187 0.69 -7.71 3.68
CA LEU A 187 1.70 -7.83 4.72
C LEU A 187 1.69 -6.58 5.60
N ASP A 188 1.70 -6.80 6.92
CA ASP A 188 1.66 -5.77 7.94
C ASP A 188 2.94 -5.79 8.79
N PHE A 189 3.73 -4.70 8.72
CA PHE A 189 5.01 -4.54 9.42
C PHE A 189 4.94 -3.56 10.60
N LYS A 190 3.76 -3.04 10.91
CA LYS A 190 3.61 -2.18 12.09
C LYS A 190 4.06 -2.91 13.36
N GLN A 191 4.78 -2.21 14.23
CA GLN A 191 5.31 -2.78 15.46
C GLN A 191 4.22 -3.30 16.38
N GLN A 192 3.10 -2.59 16.47
CA GLN A 192 1.96 -2.92 17.32
C GLN A 192 1.08 -4.04 16.79
N THR A 193 1.24 -4.46 15.52
CA THR A 193 0.41 -5.51 14.94
C THR A 193 0.77 -6.87 15.54
N PRO A 194 -0.20 -7.63 16.07
CA PRO A 194 0.02 -9.00 16.54
C PRO A 194 0.62 -9.90 15.46
N GLU A 195 1.56 -10.76 15.84
CA GLU A 195 2.31 -11.63 14.89
C GLU A 195 1.40 -12.50 14.01
N ASN A 196 0.29 -12.95 14.55
CA ASN A 196 -0.70 -13.77 13.85
C ASN A 196 -1.60 -12.99 12.88
N LEU A 197 -1.54 -11.65 12.87
CA LEU A 197 -2.30 -10.78 11.97
C LEU A 197 -1.44 -10.14 10.88
N ARG A 198 -0.15 -10.48 10.79
CA ARG A 198 0.78 -9.86 9.84
C ARG A 198 0.61 -10.27 8.39
N VAL A 199 0.07 -11.46 8.14
CA VAL A 199 -0.05 -12.03 6.78
C VAL A 199 -1.51 -12.32 6.48
N ARG A 200 -2.10 -11.59 5.54
CA ARG A 200 -3.54 -11.57 5.29
C ARG A 200 -3.86 -11.49 3.80
N THR A 201 -5.11 -11.75 3.44
CA THR A 201 -5.69 -11.42 2.13
C THR A 201 -7.17 -11.04 2.28
N ASN A 202 -7.80 -10.54 1.21
CA ASN A 202 -9.20 -10.11 1.19
C ASN A 202 -9.50 -9.07 2.28
N ILE A 203 -8.71 -7.99 2.31
CA ILE A 203 -8.77 -6.97 3.37
C ILE A 203 -9.92 -5.96 3.21
N ILE A 204 -10.71 -6.04 2.15
CA ILE A 204 -11.83 -5.11 1.92
C ILE A 204 -13.00 -5.51 2.83
N PRO A 205 -13.65 -4.55 3.52
CA PRO A 205 -14.84 -4.83 4.30
C PRO A 205 -15.94 -5.51 3.47
N GLY A 206 -16.48 -6.60 4.00
CA GLY A 206 -17.49 -7.45 3.32
C GLY A 206 -16.88 -8.64 2.56
N ASP A 207 -15.59 -8.66 2.28
CA ASP A 207 -14.92 -9.84 1.73
C ASP A 207 -14.70 -10.89 2.83
N LYS A 208 -14.51 -12.15 2.41
CA LYS A 208 -14.10 -13.22 3.33
C LYS A 208 -12.64 -13.00 3.72
N TYR A 209 -12.43 -12.37 4.86
CA TYR A 209 -11.12 -12.09 5.42
C TYR A 209 -10.34 -13.36 5.73
N ILE A 210 -9.10 -13.47 5.28
CA ILE A 210 -8.24 -14.64 5.51
C ILE A 210 -6.95 -14.17 6.18
N VAL A 211 -6.60 -14.83 7.27
CA VAL A 211 -5.36 -14.64 8.03
C VAL A 211 -4.54 -15.92 7.97
N TYR A 212 -3.27 -15.79 7.59
CA TYR A 212 -2.34 -16.90 7.52
C TYR A 212 -1.54 -17.02 8.81
N ILE A 213 -1.62 -18.19 9.45
CA ILE A 213 -0.94 -18.47 10.73
C ILE A 213 -0.03 -19.68 10.53
N LYS A 214 1.24 -19.54 10.92
CA LYS A 214 2.16 -20.69 10.96
C LYS A 214 1.78 -21.59 12.13
N LYS A 215 1.53 -22.84 11.80
CA LYS A 215 1.40 -23.93 12.80
C LYS A 215 2.76 -24.31 13.38
#